data_4bd5dc22be342301f265e1b897304fed
#
_entry.id   4bd5dc22be342301f265e1b897304fed
#
_cell.length_a   1.000
_cell.length_b   1.000
_cell.length_c   1.000
_cell.angle_alpha   90.00
_cell.angle_beta   90.00
_cell.angle_gamma   90.00
#
_symmetry.space_group_name_H-M   'P 1'
#
loop_
_entity.id
_entity.type
_entity.pdbx_description
1 polymer ?
#
loop_
_entity_poly.entity_id
_entity_poly.type
_entity_poly.pdbx_seq_one_letter_code
_entity_poly.pdbx_strand_id
1 'polypeptide(L)'
;MRRVVITGMGIVSSIGNNTQEVLASLYEAKSGISRAEKAAELGFRSQVHGAPTLNPAEVIDRRAMRFLAEGAAWNHVAMEQAIRDSGLEENEVSNIRTGIIMGSGGPSTRTLVEAADIARAKGPKRVGPFAVPKGMSSTASEIGRASCRERV
;
A
#
# COMPACT_ATOMS: atom_id res chain seq x y z
N MET A 1 -27.61 10.47 20.05
CA MET A 1 -26.20 10.22 19.67
C MET A 1 -26.19 9.32 18.45
N ARG A 2 -25.49 9.66 17.36
CA ARG A 2 -25.38 8.76 16.19
C ARG A 2 -24.40 7.65 16.52
N ARG A 3 -24.79 6.41 16.28
CA ARG A 3 -23.90 5.26 16.45
C ARG A 3 -23.04 5.10 15.20
N VAL A 4 -21.77 4.79 15.40
CA VAL A 4 -20.80 4.47 14.33
C VAL A 4 -20.39 3.02 14.52
N VAL A 5 -20.32 2.27 13.44
CA VAL A 5 -19.95 0.86 13.42
C VAL A 5 -18.83 0.62 12.40
N ILE A 6 -17.98 -0.38 12.65
CA ILE A 6 -17.02 -0.90 11.69
C ILE A 6 -17.72 -2.00 10.92
N THR A 7 -17.78 -1.89 9.60
CA THR A 7 -18.49 -2.83 8.72
C THR A 7 -17.56 -3.78 7.99
N GLY A 8 -16.29 -3.44 7.85
CA GLY A 8 -15.30 -4.31 7.19
C GLY A 8 -13.88 -3.94 7.57
N MET A 9 -13.00 -4.92 7.51
CA MET A 9 -11.57 -4.78 7.79
C MET A 9 -10.72 -5.39 6.70
N GLY A 10 -9.59 -4.73 6.41
CA GLY A 10 -8.55 -5.26 5.54
C GLY A 10 -7.18 -4.91 6.10
N ILE A 11 -6.25 -5.83 5.95
CA ILE A 11 -4.91 -5.68 6.49
C ILE A 11 -3.87 -6.37 5.61
N VAL A 12 -2.74 -5.70 5.43
CA VAL A 12 -1.50 -6.28 4.91
C VAL A 12 -0.38 -5.91 5.87
N SER A 13 0.27 -6.90 6.45
CA SER A 13 1.30 -6.72 7.46
C SER A 13 2.40 -7.77 7.36
N SER A 14 3.45 -7.61 8.16
CA SER A 14 4.53 -8.60 8.25
C SER A 14 4.13 -9.94 8.86
N ILE A 15 2.97 -10.03 9.52
CA ILE A 15 2.46 -11.26 10.14
C ILE A 15 1.28 -11.87 9.38
N GLY A 16 0.87 -11.28 8.25
CA GLY A 16 -0.19 -11.83 7.40
C GLY A 16 -0.67 -10.83 6.37
N ASN A 17 -1.24 -11.33 5.30
CA ASN A 17 -1.69 -10.57 4.13
C ASN A 17 -3.21 -10.37 4.10
N ASN A 18 -3.91 -10.86 5.11
CA ASN A 18 -5.35 -10.73 5.33
C ASN A 18 -5.68 -10.90 6.81
N THR A 19 -6.93 -10.66 7.18
CA THR A 19 -7.40 -10.73 8.58
C THR A 19 -7.25 -12.13 9.19
N GLN A 20 -7.48 -13.19 8.42
CA GLN A 20 -7.37 -14.58 8.91
C GLN A 20 -5.92 -14.95 9.24
N GLU A 21 -4.99 -14.62 8.34
CA GLU A 21 -3.56 -14.90 8.56
C GLU A 21 -3.00 -14.11 9.74
N VAL A 22 -3.37 -12.82 9.85
CA VAL A 22 -2.96 -11.98 10.98
C VAL A 22 -3.51 -12.55 12.29
N LEU A 23 -4.78 -12.94 12.33
CA LEU A 23 -5.40 -13.51 13.51
C LEU A 23 -4.71 -14.83 13.93
N ALA A 24 -4.44 -15.72 12.97
CA ALA A 24 -3.70 -16.95 13.22
C ALA A 24 -2.31 -16.69 13.79
N SER A 25 -1.57 -15.74 13.18
CA SER A 25 -0.24 -15.35 13.65
C SER A 25 -0.25 -14.77 15.06
N LEU A 26 -1.31 -14.03 15.43
CA LEU A 26 -1.47 -13.50 16.78
C LEU A 26 -1.74 -14.62 17.81
N TYR A 27 -2.59 -15.59 17.47
CA TYR A 27 -2.87 -16.75 18.34
C TYR A 27 -1.63 -17.63 18.52
N GLU A 28 -0.83 -17.78 17.47
CA GLU A 28 0.39 -18.59 17.49
C GLU A 28 1.60 -17.82 18.06
N ALA A 29 1.44 -16.54 18.41
CA ALA A 29 2.52 -15.63 18.80
C ALA A 29 3.67 -15.60 17.76
N LYS A 30 3.33 -15.69 16.46
CA LYS A 30 4.28 -15.72 15.35
C LYS A 30 4.84 -14.33 15.09
N SER A 31 6.17 -14.21 15.09
CA SER A 31 6.84 -12.97 14.75
C SER A 31 6.89 -12.76 13.23
N GLY A 32 6.60 -11.55 12.79
CA GLY A 32 6.82 -11.10 11.41
C GLY A 32 8.17 -10.43 11.19
N ILE A 33 9.06 -10.50 12.16
CA ILE A 33 10.41 -9.92 12.05
C ILE A 33 11.34 -10.94 11.40
N SER A 34 12.05 -10.50 10.38
CA SER A 34 13.03 -11.29 9.63
C SER A 34 14.33 -10.51 9.44
N ARG A 35 15.38 -11.21 9.01
CA ARG A 35 16.64 -10.57 8.67
C ARG A 35 16.48 -9.71 7.40
N ALA A 36 17.02 -8.51 7.46
CA ALA A 36 17.08 -7.57 6.35
C ALA A 36 18.44 -7.67 5.66
N GLU A 37 18.58 -8.59 4.70
CA GLU A 37 19.86 -8.88 4.04
C GLU A 37 20.49 -7.63 3.42
N LYS A 38 19.69 -6.81 2.75
CA LYS A 38 20.16 -5.55 2.16
C LYS A 38 20.68 -4.55 3.19
N ALA A 39 20.08 -4.50 4.38
CA ALA A 39 20.57 -3.65 5.46
C ALA A 39 21.89 -4.20 6.03
N ALA A 40 22.04 -5.52 6.11
CA ALA A 40 23.27 -6.17 6.53
C ALA A 40 24.42 -5.91 5.54
N GLU A 41 24.17 -6.06 4.23
CA GLU A 41 25.14 -5.77 3.16
C GLU A 41 25.62 -4.32 3.17
N LEU A 42 24.72 -3.38 3.48
CA LEU A 42 25.02 -1.96 3.57
C LEU A 42 25.64 -1.53 4.92
N GLY A 43 25.84 -2.47 5.86
CA GLY A 43 26.46 -2.20 7.15
C GLY A 43 25.58 -1.44 8.14
N PHE A 44 24.25 -1.49 8.00
CA PHE A 44 23.35 -0.89 8.98
C PHE A 44 23.44 -1.59 10.33
N ARG A 45 23.31 -0.82 11.42
CA ARG A 45 23.29 -1.37 12.80
C ARG A 45 22.08 -2.29 13.02
N SER A 46 20.90 -1.89 12.55
CA SER A 46 19.70 -2.73 12.55
C SER A 46 19.66 -3.54 11.27
N GLN A 47 19.68 -4.84 11.43
CA GLN A 47 19.67 -5.81 10.31
C GLN A 47 18.41 -6.66 10.30
N VAL A 48 17.34 -6.15 10.92
CA VAL A 48 16.04 -6.81 10.98
C VAL A 48 14.96 -5.86 10.51
N HIS A 49 13.90 -6.43 9.93
CA HIS A 49 12.72 -5.69 9.52
C HIS A 49 11.45 -6.54 9.62
N GLY A 50 10.29 -5.89 9.66
CA GLY A 50 9.00 -6.50 9.40
C GLY A 50 8.53 -6.07 8.01
N ALA A 51 8.47 -6.99 7.06
CA ALA A 51 7.99 -6.72 5.70
C ALA A 51 6.81 -7.63 5.37
N PRO A 52 5.75 -7.12 4.72
CA PRO A 52 4.70 -7.95 4.16
C PRO A 52 5.27 -8.94 3.15
N THR A 53 4.75 -10.16 3.13
CA THR A 53 5.13 -11.19 2.16
C THR A 53 4.35 -11.07 0.85
N LEU A 54 3.25 -10.32 0.85
CA LEU A 54 2.45 -10.06 -0.34
C LEU A 54 3.24 -9.27 -1.38
N ASN A 55 3.30 -9.81 -2.60
CA ASN A 55 3.75 -9.05 -3.77
C ASN A 55 2.53 -8.37 -4.43
N PRO A 56 2.39 -7.03 -4.32
CA PRO A 56 1.21 -6.35 -4.87
C PRO A 56 1.07 -6.49 -6.39
N ALA A 57 2.18 -6.69 -7.10
CA ALA A 57 2.15 -6.83 -8.56
C ALA A 57 1.44 -8.09 -9.06
N GLU A 58 1.19 -9.07 -8.18
CA GLU A 58 0.47 -10.31 -8.50
C GLU A 58 -1.04 -10.16 -8.35
N VAL A 59 -1.49 -9.18 -7.57
CA VAL A 59 -2.90 -9.01 -7.20
C VAL A 59 -3.52 -7.71 -7.73
N ILE A 60 -2.70 -6.71 -8.02
CA ILE A 60 -3.17 -5.41 -8.54
C ILE A 60 -2.97 -5.35 -10.06
N ASP A 61 -3.95 -4.80 -10.76
CA ASP A 61 -3.86 -4.56 -12.20
C ASP A 61 -2.57 -3.82 -12.58
N ARG A 62 -1.96 -4.25 -13.68
CA ARG A 62 -0.69 -3.69 -14.16
C ARG A 62 -0.75 -2.20 -14.47
N ARG A 63 -1.92 -1.67 -14.86
CA ARG A 63 -2.08 -0.25 -15.18
C ARG A 63 -2.09 0.56 -13.89
N ALA A 64 -2.81 0.10 -12.87
CA ALA A 64 -2.85 0.71 -11.55
C ALA A 64 -1.45 0.70 -10.89
N MET A 65 -0.72 -0.41 -10.97
CA MET A 65 0.63 -0.54 -10.43
C MET A 65 1.65 0.48 -10.98
N ARG A 66 1.41 1.07 -12.15
CA ARG A 66 2.29 2.13 -12.68
C ARG A 66 2.34 3.38 -11.82
N PHE A 67 1.29 3.63 -11.05
CA PHE A 67 1.14 4.83 -10.21
C PHE A 67 1.50 4.54 -8.75
N LEU A 68 1.62 3.27 -8.36
CA LEU A 68 1.77 2.85 -6.97
C LEU A 68 3.22 2.53 -6.61
N ALA A 69 3.68 3.08 -5.50
CA ALA A 69 4.79 2.52 -4.76
C ALA A 69 4.28 1.42 -3.80
N GLU A 70 5.20 0.60 -3.27
CA GLU A 70 4.85 -0.57 -2.45
C GLU A 70 3.87 -0.25 -1.31
N GLY A 71 4.13 0.80 -0.52
CA GLY A 71 3.25 1.17 0.60
C GLY A 71 1.83 1.55 0.15
N ALA A 72 1.70 2.30 -0.96
CA ALA A 72 0.41 2.63 -1.53
C ALA A 72 -0.29 1.40 -2.12
N ALA A 73 0.47 0.46 -2.68
CA ALA A 73 -0.05 -0.79 -3.21
C ALA A 73 -0.58 -1.70 -2.11
N TRP A 74 0.11 -1.85 -0.98
CA TRP A 74 -0.41 -2.60 0.17
C TRP A 74 -1.66 -1.95 0.76
N ASN A 75 -1.69 -0.62 0.85
CA ASN A 75 -2.89 0.10 1.27
C ASN A 75 -4.09 -0.16 0.34
N HIS A 76 -3.86 -0.20 -0.98
CA HIS A 76 -4.88 -0.52 -1.97
C HIS A 76 -5.45 -1.93 -1.74
N VAL A 77 -4.60 -2.92 -1.58
CA VAL A 77 -5.02 -4.31 -1.29
C VAL A 77 -5.82 -4.40 0.01
N ALA A 78 -5.35 -3.76 1.08
CA ALA A 78 -6.05 -3.75 2.35
C ALA A 78 -7.43 -3.05 2.25
N MET A 79 -7.52 -1.98 1.46
CA MET A 79 -8.79 -1.29 1.22
C MET A 79 -9.78 -2.18 0.44
N GLU A 80 -9.33 -2.87 -0.60
CA GLU A 80 -10.18 -3.81 -1.35
C GLU A 80 -10.68 -4.96 -0.45
N GLN A 81 -9.83 -5.46 0.45
CA GLN A 81 -10.24 -6.44 1.44
C GLN A 81 -11.34 -5.87 2.36
N ALA A 82 -11.17 -4.65 2.87
CA ALA A 82 -12.15 -4.01 3.75
C ALA A 82 -13.50 -3.76 3.04
N ILE A 83 -13.48 -3.33 1.79
CA ILE A 83 -14.70 -3.15 0.98
C ILE A 83 -15.41 -4.49 0.79
N ARG A 84 -14.70 -5.54 0.45
CA ARG A 84 -15.26 -6.88 0.28
C ARG A 84 -15.84 -7.43 1.59
N ASP A 85 -15.13 -7.24 2.69
CA ASP A 85 -15.55 -7.70 4.02
C ASP A 85 -16.79 -6.96 4.53
N SER A 86 -16.96 -5.68 4.14
CA SER A 86 -18.14 -4.87 4.52
C SER A 86 -19.44 -5.32 3.85
N GLY A 87 -19.36 -6.04 2.74
CA GLY A 87 -20.54 -6.44 1.95
C GLY A 87 -21.28 -5.27 1.28
N LEU A 88 -20.65 -4.09 1.21
CA LEU A 88 -21.24 -2.93 0.53
C LEU A 88 -21.23 -3.10 -0.98
N GLU A 89 -22.32 -2.70 -1.60
CA GLU A 89 -22.43 -2.65 -3.07
C GLU A 89 -21.64 -1.47 -3.64
N GLU A 90 -21.26 -1.57 -4.92
CA GLU A 90 -20.43 -0.56 -5.61
C GLU A 90 -21.01 0.86 -5.51
N ASN A 91 -22.33 1.01 -5.65
CA ASN A 91 -23.01 2.29 -5.53
C ASN A 91 -23.05 2.86 -4.10
N GLU A 92 -22.90 2.01 -3.09
CA GLU A 92 -22.77 2.42 -1.70
C GLU A 92 -21.35 2.86 -1.37
N VAL A 93 -20.36 2.23 -1.99
CA VAL A 93 -18.93 2.59 -1.88
C VAL A 93 -18.65 3.85 -2.69
N SER A 94 -19.15 3.93 -3.93
CA SER A 94 -18.88 5.06 -4.85
C SER A 94 -20.05 6.05 -4.88
N ASN A 95 -20.13 6.93 -3.87
CA ASN A 95 -21.16 7.99 -3.81
C ASN A 95 -20.65 9.23 -3.08
N ILE A 96 -21.43 10.33 -3.15
CA ILE A 96 -21.06 11.62 -2.56
C ILE A 96 -21.01 11.64 -1.02
N ARG A 97 -21.52 10.60 -0.36
CA ARG A 97 -21.52 10.46 1.10
C ARG A 97 -20.36 9.58 1.60
N THR A 98 -19.65 8.94 0.71
CA THR A 98 -18.49 8.10 1.04
C THR A 98 -17.20 8.91 0.90
N GLY A 99 -16.39 8.90 1.93
CA GLY A 99 -15.08 9.55 1.94
C GLY A 99 -13.97 8.55 2.21
N ILE A 100 -12.77 8.87 1.72
CA ILE A 100 -11.56 8.08 1.95
C ILE A 100 -10.61 8.91 2.78
N ILE A 101 -10.14 8.34 3.89
CA ILE A 101 -9.09 8.90 4.72
C ILE A 101 -7.98 7.86 4.79
N MET A 102 -6.86 8.14 4.14
CA MET A 102 -5.67 7.31 4.16
C MET A 102 -4.45 8.15 4.48
N GLY A 103 -3.58 7.64 5.33
CA GLY A 103 -2.35 8.29 5.72
C GLY A 103 -1.12 7.49 5.32
N SER A 104 -0.02 8.20 5.15
CA SER A 104 1.32 7.63 4.98
C SER A 104 2.30 8.45 5.81
N GLY A 105 3.24 7.79 6.48
CA GLY A 105 4.28 8.45 7.27
C GLY A 105 5.27 9.29 6.44
N GLY A 106 5.23 9.16 5.12
CA GLY A 106 6.07 9.91 4.20
C GLY A 106 5.95 9.43 2.76
N PRO A 107 6.66 10.09 1.84
CA PRO A 107 6.74 9.67 0.44
C PRO A 107 7.51 8.36 0.29
N SER A 108 7.41 7.73 -0.89
CA SER A 108 8.26 6.58 -1.22
C SER A 108 9.71 7.01 -1.42
N THR A 109 10.53 6.89 -0.38
CA THR A 109 11.96 7.23 -0.43
C THR A 109 12.70 6.41 -1.50
N ARG A 110 12.35 5.13 -1.68
CA ARG A 110 12.89 4.29 -2.77
C ARG A 110 12.65 4.93 -4.12
N THR A 111 11.41 5.31 -4.44
CA THR A 111 11.07 5.94 -5.73
C THR A 111 11.83 7.25 -5.93
N LEU A 112 11.98 8.06 -4.88
CA LEU A 112 12.71 9.33 -4.97
C LEU A 112 14.21 9.11 -5.24
N VAL A 113 14.83 8.15 -4.56
CA VAL A 113 16.24 7.81 -4.78
C VAL A 113 16.44 7.25 -6.19
N GLU A 114 15.63 6.29 -6.63
CA GLU A 114 15.69 5.73 -7.99
C GLU A 114 15.53 6.81 -9.06
N ALA A 115 14.59 7.73 -8.87
CA ALA A 115 14.38 8.85 -9.80
C ALA A 115 15.60 9.79 -9.85
N ALA A 116 16.21 10.07 -8.70
CA ALA A 116 17.42 10.88 -8.60
C ALA A 116 18.61 10.21 -9.29
N ASP A 117 18.79 8.91 -9.10
CA ASP A 117 19.87 8.14 -9.72
C ASP A 117 19.69 8.03 -11.23
N ILE A 118 18.47 7.82 -11.71
CA ILE A 118 18.17 7.87 -13.15
C ILE A 118 18.47 9.26 -13.73
N ALA A 119 18.05 10.32 -13.03
CA ALA A 119 18.30 11.69 -13.48
C ALA A 119 19.79 12.01 -13.58
N ARG A 120 20.60 11.56 -12.61
CA ARG A 120 22.05 11.75 -12.62
C ARG A 120 22.75 10.91 -13.69
N ALA A 121 22.35 9.66 -13.84
CA ALA A 121 23.02 8.73 -14.75
C ALA A 121 22.60 8.89 -16.23
N LYS A 122 21.32 9.21 -16.48
CA LYS A 122 20.70 9.17 -17.83
C LYS A 122 20.01 10.45 -18.23
N GLY A 123 20.02 11.47 -17.37
CA GLY A 123 19.35 12.76 -17.56
C GLY A 123 17.85 12.76 -17.18
N PRO A 124 17.29 13.96 -16.90
CA PRO A 124 15.94 14.09 -16.34
C PRO A 124 14.83 13.57 -17.26
N LYS A 125 15.03 13.57 -18.57
CA LYS A 125 14.05 13.04 -19.55
C LYS A 125 13.79 11.52 -19.38
N ARG A 126 14.68 10.80 -18.69
CA ARG A 126 14.58 9.36 -18.48
C ARG A 126 13.87 8.95 -17.19
N VAL A 127 13.58 9.89 -16.30
CA VAL A 127 12.86 9.62 -15.04
C VAL A 127 11.45 9.10 -15.28
N GLY A 128 10.80 9.57 -16.34
CA GLY A 128 9.46 9.15 -16.71
C GLY A 128 8.34 9.82 -15.88
N PRO A 129 7.10 9.79 -16.39
CA PRO A 129 5.98 10.55 -15.81
C PRO A 129 5.43 9.94 -14.52
N PHE A 130 5.69 8.68 -14.25
CA PHE A 130 5.12 7.96 -13.10
C PHE A 130 5.92 8.14 -11.80
N ALA A 131 7.10 8.75 -11.85
CA ALA A 131 7.92 8.96 -10.66
C ALA A 131 7.24 9.89 -9.66
N VAL A 132 6.53 10.91 -10.12
CA VAL A 132 5.82 11.86 -9.25
C VAL A 132 4.69 11.17 -8.48
N PRO A 133 3.66 10.56 -9.11
CA PRO A 133 2.61 9.88 -8.38
C PRO A 133 3.14 8.76 -7.49
N LYS A 134 4.14 7.98 -7.92
CA LYS A 134 4.78 6.98 -7.06
C LYS A 134 5.47 7.58 -5.84
N GLY A 135 6.05 8.76 -5.98
CA GLY A 135 6.76 9.44 -4.90
C GLY A 135 5.85 10.12 -3.88
N MET A 136 4.60 10.43 -4.23
CA MET A 136 3.70 11.20 -3.37
C MET A 136 3.12 10.35 -2.23
N SER A 137 3.05 10.92 -1.03
CA SER A 137 2.37 10.29 0.12
C SER A 137 0.84 10.24 -0.03
N SER A 138 0.26 11.18 -0.79
CA SER A 138 -1.19 11.25 -1.07
C SER A 138 -1.69 10.23 -2.09
N THR A 139 -0.82 9.53 -2.80
CA THR A 139 -1.21 8.56 -3.83
C THR A 139 -2.09 7.42 -3.26
N ALA A 140 -1.89 7.04 -2.00
CA ALA A 140 -2.74 6.05 -1.35
C ALA A 140 -4.22 6.46 -1.32
N SER A 141 -4.53 7.73 -1.01
CA SER A 141 -5.89 8.26 -1.02
C SER A 141 -6.43 8.51 -2.44
N GLU A 142 -5.59 8.92 -3.37
CA GLU A 142 -5.98 9.13 -4.76
C GLU A 142 -6.41 7.83 -5.45
N ILE A 143 -5.66 6.77 -5.26
CA ILE A 143 -5.99 5.45 -5.83
C ILE A 143 -7.18 4.82 -5.14
N GLY A 144 -7.30 4.98 -3.82
CA GLY A 144 -8.50 4.61 -3.11
C GLY A 144 -9.74 5.25 -3.71
N ARG A 145 -9.66 6.53 -4.06
CA ARG A 145 -10.73 7.24 -4.76
C ARG A 145 -10.99 6.70 -6.17
N ALA A 146 -9.95 6.30 -6.90
CA ALA A 146 -10.10 5.72 -8.23
C ALA A 146 -10.80 4.35 -8.20
N SER A 147 -10.49 3.50 -7.20
CA SER A 147 -11.16 2.20 -7.00
C SER A 147 -12.61 2.35 -6.56
N CYS A 148 -12.93 3.41 -5.81
CA CYS A 148 -14.31 3.75 -5.44
C CYS A 148 -15.06 4.53 -6.53
N ARG A 149 -14.38 4.94 -7.61
CA ARG A 149 -14.90 5.80 -8.66
C ARG A 149 -14.52 5.25 -10.04
N GLU A 150 -14.94 4.04 -10.31
CA GLU A 150 -14.85 3.59 -11.70
C GLU A 150 -15.93 4.28 -12.53
N ARG A 151 -15.45 5.04 -13.52
CA ARG A 151 -16.14 5.73 -14.61
C ARG A 151 -16.73 7.11 -14.31
N VAL A 152 -15.96 8.08 -14.61
CA VAL A 152 -16.46 9.24 -15.35
C VAL A 152 -15.98 9.10 -16.78
#